data_87f03f7d21d21f3a826a5e1ae112378d
#
_entry.id   87f03f7d21d21f3a826a5e1ae112378d
#
_cell.length_a   1.000
_cell.length_b   1.000
_cell.length_c   1.000
_cell.angle_alpha   90.00
_cell.angle_beta   90.00
_cell.angle_gamma   90.00
#
_symmetry.space_group_name_H-M   'P 1'
#
loop_
_entity.id
_entity.type
_entity.pdbx_description
1 polymer ?
#
loop_
_entity_poly.entity_id
_entity_poly.type
_entity_poly.pdbx_seq_one_letter_code
_entity_poly.pdbx_strand_id
1 'polypeptide(L)'
;MDLKPPTLTGRFLTLEPLEERHAPDLFEVMQDEEVCRYLVWAPPKTRDETLALIREATELMARRQSIVFAQVWNATGRCIGSTRLLDVRPADRQVEIGATFLARGYWRTPANTESKYLFLAHCFETLGCVRVALKTDGRNVRSQEAIARLGAVREGVLRKHMQVRGYQRDTVYYSILDTEWPEVKRRLAARLDRGARGVSSGVSGSPRKP
;
A
#
# COMPACT_ATOMS: atom_id res chain seq x y z
N MET A 1 10.50 -18.79 1.46
CA MET A 1 9.46 -17.73 1.48
C MET A 1 8.37 -18.13 0.50
N ASP A 2 7.14 -18.42 0.95
CA ASP A 2 6.02 -18.74 0.04
C ASP A 2 5.33 -17.44 -0.38
N LEU A 3 5.38 -17.16 -1.68
CA LEU A 3 4.80 -15.94 -2.26
C LEU A 3 3.40 -16.16 -2.86
N LYS A 4 2.68 -17.18 -2.41
CA LYS A 4 1.26 -17.31 -2.75
C LYS A 4 0.50 -16.16 -2.08
N PRO A 5 -0.22 -15.31 -2.85
CA PRO A 5 -0.92 -14.19 -2.26
C PRO A 5 -2.11 -14.67 -1.40
N PRO A 6 -2.14 -14.37 -0.10
CA PRO A 6 -3.29 -14.66 0.76
C PRO A 6 -4.34 -13.56 0.66
N THR A 7 -5.52 -13.80 1.22
CA THR A 7 -6.45 -12.73 1.60
C THR A 7 -6.19 -12.35 3.06
N LEU A 8 -5.93 -11.05 3.32
CA LEU A 8 -5.68 -10.52 4.65
C LEU A 8 -6.82 -9.59 5.05
N THR A 9 -7.70 -10.07 5.91
CA THR A 9 -8.89 -9.34 6.32
C THR A 9 -8.65 -8.50 7.57
N GLY A 10 -8.88 -7.21 7.44
CA GLY A 10 -8.87 -6.24 8.53
C GLY A 10 -10.28 -5.82 8.94
N ARG A 11 -10.35 -4.86 9.85
CA ARG A 11 -11.60 -4.26 10.31
C ARG A 11 -12.23 -3.34 9.26
N PHE A 12 -11.41 -2.51 8.63
CA PHE A 12 -11.84 -1.45 7.70
C PHE A 12 -11.65 -1.87 6.25
N LEU A 13 -10.60 -2.62 5.96
CA LEU A 13 -10.30 -3.08 4.61
C LEU A 13 -9.79 -4.52 4.58
N THR A 14 -9.90 -5.11 3.40
CA THR A 14 -9.30 -6.41 3.08
C THR A 14 -8.24 -6.20 2.00
N LEU A 15 -7.07 -6.80 2.18
CA LEU A 15 -6.07 -6.98 1.14
C LEU A 15 -6.34 -8.33 0.47
N GLU A 16 -6.78 -8.31 -0.74
CA GLU A 16 -7.00 -9.52 -1.53
C GLU A 16 -6.12 -9.54 -2.78
N PRO A 17 -5.79 -10.73 -3.30
CA PRO A 17 -5.01 -10.82 -4.52
C PRO A 17 -5.61 -9.94 -5.62
N LEU A 18 -4.75 -9.17 -6.32
CA LEU A 18 -5.23 -8.34 -7.42
C LEU A 18 -5.75 -9.21 -8.57
N GLU A 19 -6.95 -8.90 -9.04
CA GLU A 19 -7.66 -9.59 -10.13
C GLU A 19 -8.30 -8.59 -11.09
N GLU A 20 -8.66 -9.05 -12.31
CA GLU A 20 -9.28 -8.18 -13.33
C GLU A 20 -10.61 -7.54 -12.88
N ARG A 21 -11.34 -8.18 -11.95
CA ARG A 21 -12.58 -7.61 -11.39
C ARG A 21 -12.39 -6.28 -10.67
N HIS A 22 -11.17 -5.96 -10.25
CA HIS A 22 -10.85 -4.69 -9.60
C HIS A 22 -10.61 -3.53 -10.60
N ALA A 23 -10.53 -3.84 -11.91
CA ALA A 23 -10.19 -2.85 -12.91
C ALA A 23 -11.14 -1.63 -12.97
N PRO A 24 -12.48 -1.78 -12.88
CA PRO A 24 -13.36 -0.61 -12.92
C PRO A 24 -13.07 0.39 -11.80
N ASP A 25 -12.92 -0.10 -10.55
CA ASP A 25 -12.65 0.75 -9.40
C ASP A 25 -11.25 1.37 -9.47
N LEU A 26 -10.23 0.58 -9.83
CA LEU A 26 -8.87 1.09 -9.96
C LEU A 26 -8.73 2.12 -11.08
N PHE A 27 -9.46 1.94 -12.19
CA PHE A 27 -9.51 2.94 -13.24
C PHE A 27 -10.01 4.29 -12.69
N GLU A 28 -11.12 4.30 -11.96
CA GLU A 28 -11.65 5.53 -11.34
C GLU A 28 -10.65 6.17 -10.37
N VAL A 29 -10.00 5.36 -9.52
CA VAL A 29 -9.00 5.84 -8.56
C VAL A 29 -7.80 6.48 -9.25
N MET A 30 -7.35 5.91 -10.37
CA MET A 30 -6.18 6.38 -11.12
C MET A 30 -6.47 7.57 -12.05
N GLN A 31 -7.73 8.04 -12.18
CA GLN A 31 -8.04 9.31 -12.88
C GLN A 31 -7.68 10.53 -12.02
N ASP A 32 -7.44 10.36 -10.72
CA ASP A 32 -7.00 11.45 -9.86
C ASP A 32 -5.48 11.67 -10.00
N GLU A 33 -5.08 12.80 -10.61
CA GLU A 33 -3.67 13.14 -10.84
C GLU A 33 -2.84 13.16 -9.54
N GLU A 34 -3.42 13.60 -8.42
CA GLU A 34 -2.72 13.63 -7.14
C GLU A 34 -2.45 12.23 -6.59
N VAL A 35 -3.31 11.25 -6.88
CA VAL A 35 -3.08 9.84 -6.54
C VAL A 35 -1.91 9.28 -7.35
N CYS A 36 -1.84 9.61 -8.63
CA CYS A 36 -0.84 9.08 -9.56
C CYS A 36 0.46 9.88 -9.62
N ARG A 37 0.53 11.04 -8.97
CA ARG A 37 1.61 12.02 -9.13
C ARG A 37 3.02 11.44 -8.98
N TYR A 38 3.20 10.54 -8.02
CA TYR A 38 4.51 9.96 -7.70
C TYR A 38 4.63 8.47 -8.05
N LEU A 39 3.65 7.91 -8.77
CA LEU A 39 3.75 6.56 -9.30
C LEU A 39 4.76 6.50 -10.44
N VAL A 40 5.44 5.36 -10.56
CA VAL A 40 6.48 5.18 -11.58
C VAL A 40 5.91 4.98 -12.99
N TRP A 41 4.66 4.56 -13.10
CA TRP A 41 3.93 4.44 -14.36
C TRP A 41 2.99 5.63 -14.59
N ALA A 42 2.62 5.87 -15.84
CA ALA A 42 1.63 6.86 -16.18
C ALA A 42 0.21 6.41 -15.79
N PRO A 43 -0.70 7.33 -15.41
CA PRO A 43 -2.10 6.99 -15.22
C PRO A 43 -2.69 6.37 -16.50
N PRO A 44 -3.48 5.28 -16.39
CA PRO A 44 -4.14 4.68 -17.53
C PRO A 44 -5.21 5.64 -18.07
N LYS A 45 -5.30 5.76 -19.41
CA LYS A 45 -6.28 6.61 -20.08
C LYS A 45 -7.58 5.87 -20.38
N THR A 46 -7.54 4.56 -20.40
CA THR A 46 -8.69 3.68 -20.68
C THR A 46 -8.79 2.55 -19.67
N ARG A 47 -9.97 1.93 -19.63
CA ARG A 47 -10.17 0.70 -18.82
C ARG A 47 -9.29 -0.43 -19.31
N ASP A 48 -9.06 -0.53 -20.63
CA ASP A 48 -8.21 -1.57 -21.21
C ASP A 48 -6.75 -1.41 -20.81
N GLU A 49 -6.24 -0.17 -20.71
CA GLU A 49 -4.91 0.09 -20.16
C GLU A 49 -4.83 -0.32 -18.67
N THR A 50 -5.89 -0.10 -17.89
CA THR A 50 -5.96 -0.58 -16.50
C THR A 50 -5.93 -2.10 -16.43
N LEU A 51 -6.68 -2.78 -17.29
CA LEU A 51 -6.65 -4.25 -17.40
C LEU A 51 -5.26 -4.74 -17.78
N ALA A 52 -4.57 -4.08 -18.70
CA ALA A 52 -3.21 -4.43 -19.09
C ALA A 52 -2.24 -4.35 -17.88
N LEU A 53 -2.31 -3.28 -17.08
CA LEU A 53 -1.51 -3.12 -15.86
C LEU A 53 -1.81 -4.22 -14.83
N ILE A 54 -3.08 -4.64 -14.70
CA ILE A 54 -3.47 -5.71 -13.78
C ILE A 54 -2.93 -7.05 -14.29
N ARG A 55 -3.04 -7.34 -15.59
CA ARG A 55 -2.51 -8.57 -16.20
C ARG A 55 -1.01 -8.69 -16.03
N GLU A 56 -0.26 -7.62 -16.28
CA GLU A 56 1.18 -7.59 -15.99
C GLU A 56 1.47 -7.92 -14.52
N ALA A 57 0.72 -7.32 -13.60
CA ALA A 57 0.87 -7.58 -12.17
C ALA A 57 0.55 -9.04 -11.80
N THR A 58 -0.51 -9.63 -12.39
CA THR A 58 -0.89 -11.03 -12.14
C THR A 58 0.11 -12.01 -12.75
N GLU A 59 0.73 -11.69 -13.87
CA GLU A 59 1.83 -12.50 -14.43
C GLU A 59 3.05 -12.52 -13.50
N LEU A 60 3.43 -11.37 -12.92
CA LEU A 60 4.51 -11.31 -11.93
C LEU A 60 4.19 -12.15 -10.68
N MET A 61 2.93 -12.15 -10.24
CA MET A 61 2.48 -13.01 -9.13
C MET A 61 2.55 -14.50 -9.52
N ALA A 62 2.12 -14.87 -10.73
CA ALA A 62 2.20 -16.26 -11.21
C ALA A 62 3.65 -16.76 -11.27
N ARG A 63 4.61 -15.89 -11.59
CA ARG A 63 6.05 -16.18 -11.57
C ARG A 63 6.68 -16.12 -10.18
N ARG A 64 5.89 -15.86 -9.11
CA ARG A 64 6.36 -15.68 -7.74
C ARG A 64 7.43 -14.58 -7.56
N GLN A 65 7.33 -13.52 -8.37
CA GLN A 65 8.25 -12.39 -8.35
C GLN A 65 7.70 -11.21 -7.54
N SER A 66 6.40 -11.21 -7.26
CA SER A 66 5.70 -10.17 -6.53
C SER A 66 4.43 -10.72 -5.89
N ILE A 67 3.93 -10.03 -4.86
CA ILE A 67 2.54 -10.15 -4.40
C ILE A 67 1.88 -8.80 -4.60
N VAL A 68 0.76 -8.76 -5.31
CA VAL A 68 0.02 -7.51 -5.54
C VAL A 68 -1.38 -7.65 -4.95
N PHE A 69 -1.73 -6.71 -4.07
CA PHE A 69 -3.02 -6.68 -3.42
C PHE A 69 -3.89 -5.54 -3.96
N ALA A 70 -5.15 -5.85 -4.20
CA ALA A 70 -6.22 -4.87 -4.18
C ALA A 70 -6.55 -4.52 -2.72
N GLN A 71 -6.78 -3.25 -2.45
CA GLN A 71 -7.21 -2.75 -1.15
C GLN A 71 -8.72 -2.51 -1.22
N VAL A 72 -9.51 -3.46 -0.68
CA VAL A 72 -10.97 -3.41 -0.74
C VAL A 72 -11.53 -2.86 0.55
N TRP A 73 -12.32 -1.79 0.47
CA TRP A 73 -12.97 -1.19 1.63
C TRP A 73 -14.18 -2.01 2.07
N ASN A 74 -14.15 -2.57 3.27
CA ASN A 74 -15.14 -3.55 3.75
C ASN A 74 -16.58 -3.03 3.74
N ALA A 75 -16.78 -1.74 4.06
CA ALA A 75 -18.12 -1.16 4.13
C ALA A 75 -18.82 -1.02 2.76
N THR A 76 -18.08 -1.00 1.66
CA THR A 76 -18.63 -0.79 0.32
C THR A 76 -18.32 -1.93 -0.65
N GLY A 77 -17.38 -2.81 -0.32
CA GLY A 77 -16.85 -3.83 -1.22
C GLY A 77 -16.06 -3.28 -2.41
N ARG A 78 -15.79 -1.96 -2.45
CA ARG A 78 -15.07 -1.32 -3.57
C ARG A 78 -13.57 -1.37 -3.36
N CYS A 79 -12.83 -1.57 -4.46
CA CYS A 79 -11.39 -1.45 -4.47
C CYS A 79 -10.98 0.03 -4.45
N ILE A 80 -10.31 0.45 -3.37
CA ILE A 80 -9.90 1.83 -3.13
C ILE A 80 -8.43 2.10 -3.46
N GLY A 81 -7.69 1.12 -3.93
CA GLY A 81 -6.28 1.25 -4.28
C GLY A 81 -5.56 -0.07 -4.36
N SER A 82 -4.24 0.00 -4.45
CA SER A 82 -3.38 -1.19 -4.53
C SER A 82 -2.09 -0.99 -3.72
N THR A 83 -1.47 -2.10 -3.34
CA THR A 83 -0.14 -2.17 -2.72
C THR A 83 0.54 -3.46 -3.13
N ARG A 84 1.87 -3.49 -3.17
CA ARG A 84 2.58 -4.70 -3.61
C ARG A 84 3.86 -4.97 -2.84
N LEU A 85 4.25 -6.25 -2.85
CA LEU A 85 5.54 -6.72 -2.44
C LEU A 85 6.48 -6.66 -3.64
N LEU A 86 7.64 -6.07 -3.46
CA LEU A 86 8.68 -5.87 -4.48
C LEU A 86 10.02 -6.35 -3.93
N ASP A 87 11.04 -6.41 -4.80
CA ASP A 87 12.42 -6.72 -4.44
C ASP A 87 12.53 -7.90 -3.44
N VAL A 88 11.88 -9.01 -3.81
CA VAL A 88 11.82 -10.21 -2.97
C VAL A 88 13.17 -10.90 -2.99
N ARG A 89 13.83 -10.99 -1.83
CA ARG A 89 15.13 -11.62 -1.64
C ARG A 89 15.04 -12.76 -0.61
N PRO A 90 14.64 -13.95 -1.03
CA PRO A 90 14.41 -15.06 -0.11
C PRO A 90 15.63 -15.46 0.70
N ALA A 91 16.83 -15.45 0.07
CA ALA A 91 18.09 -15.78 0.72
C ALA A 91 18.44 -14.80 1.84
N ASP A 92 18.12 -13.51 1.66
CA ASP A 92 18.35 -12.45 2.64
C ASP A 92 17.16 -12.26 3.59
N ARG A 93 16.06 -12.99 3.39
CA ARG A 93 14.80 -12.83 4.12
C ARG A 93 14.30 -11.39 4.12
N GLN A 94 14.41 -10.71 2.96
CA GLN A 94 14.07 -9.30 2.77
C GLN A 94 13.04 -9.12 1.68
N VAL A 95 12.23 -8.08 1.84
CA VAL A 95 11.23 -7.65 0.87
C VAL A 95 11.06 -6.13 0.92
N GLU A 96 10.47 -5.55 -0.12
CA GLU A 96 10.04 -4.16 -0.15
C GLU A 96 8.50 -4.09 -0.27
N ILE A 97 7.86 -3.28 0.56
CA ILE A 97 6.46 -2.89 0.37
C ILE A 97 6.43 -1.56 -0.38
N GLY A 98 5.89 -1.55 -1.59
CA GLY A 98 5.90 -0.37 -2.45
C GLY A 98 4.69 -0.26 -3.36
N ALA A 99 4.80 0.67 -4.32
CA ALA A 99 3.76 0.95 -5.31
C ALA A 99 2.35 1.09 -4.71
N THR A 100 2.28 1.69 -3.49
CA THR A 100 1.04 1.85 -2.74
C THR A 100 0.35 3.15 -3.14
N PHE A 101 -0.92 3.04 -3.52
CA PHE A 101 -1.80 4.18 -3.70
C PHE A 101 -3.20 3.89 -3.17
N LEU A 102 -3.91 4.96 -2.81
CA LEU A 102 -5.29 4.93 -2.29
C LEU A 102 -6.06 6.10 -2.90
N ALA A 103 -7.33 5.88 -3.17
CA ALA A 103 -8.26 6.94 -3.55
C ALA A 103 -8.22 8.09 -2.52
N ARG A 104 -8.28 9.33 -3.01
CA ARG A 104 -8.10 10.54 -2.20
C ARG A 104 -9.05 10.61 -1.00
N GLY A 105 -10.30 10.17 -1.17
CA GLY A 105 -11.30 10.14 -0.09
C GLY A 105 -10.91 9.26 1.11
N TYR A 106 -9.94 8.37 0.93
CA TYR A 106 -9.43 7.48 1.99
C TYR A 106 -8.10 7.94 2.59
N TRP A 107 -7.57 9.09 2.17
CA TRP A 107 -6.39 9.67 2.81
C TRP A 107 -6.75 10.18 4.21
N ARG A 108 -5.81 10.02 5.15
CA ARG A 108 -6.00 10.38 6.58
C ARG A 108 -7.10 9.61 7.30
N THR A 109 -7.56 8.50 6.72
CA THR A 109 -8.42 7.52 7.37
C THR A 109 -7.59 6.34 7.91
N PRO A 110 -8.19 5.36 8.59
CA PRO A 110 -7.51 4.12 9.00
C PRO A 110 -6.96 3.28 7.84
N ALA A 111 -7.44 3.47 6.59
CA ALA A 111 -7.14 2.61 5.44
C ALA A 111 -5.64 2.31 5.26
N ASN A 112 -4.79 3.35 5.16
CA ASN A 112 -3.36 3.12 4.98
C ASN A 112 -2.69 2.46 6.19
N THR A 113 -3.14 2.80 7.40
CA THR A 113 -2.59 2.22 8.64
C THR A 113 -2.92 0.74 8.72
N GLU A 114 -4.16 0.35 8.45
CA GLU A 114 -4.57 -1.05 8.49
C GLU A 114 -3.95 -1.86 7.35
N SER A 115 -3.93 -1.32 6.13
CA SER A 115 -3.24 -1.94 5.00
C SER A 115 -1.78 -2.28 5.35
N LYS A 116 -1.06 -1.34 5.95
CA LYS A 116 0.34 -1.56 6.33
C LYS A 116 0.48 -2.50 7.54
N TYR A 117 -0.43 -2.43 8.51
CA TYR A 117 -0.46 -3.38 9.63
C TYR A 117 -0.61 -4.82 9.14
N LEU A 118 -1.59 -5.09 8.29
CA LEU A 118 -1.86 -6.43 7.74
C LEU A 118 -0.67 -6.93 6.90
N PHE A 119 -0.14 -6.07 6.04
CA PHE A 119 0.94 -6.47 5.15
C PHE A 119 2.26 -6.69 5.89
N LEU A 120 2.61 -5.83 6.84
CA LEU A 120 3.80 -6.01 7.68
C LEU A 120 3.68 -7.25 8.55
N ALA A 121 2.50 -7.51 9.13
CA ALA A 121 2.25 -8.75 9.88
C ALA A 121 2.48 -9.98 8.99
N HIS A 122 1.97 -10.00 7.78
CA HIS A 122 2.23 -11.07 6.83
C HIS A 122 3.72 -11.23 6.52
N CYS A 123 4.44 -10.13 6.29
CA CYS A 123 5.87 -10.18 6.00
C CYS A 123 6.69 -10.76 7.15
N PHE A 124 6.47 -10.29 8.37
CA PHE A 124 7.27 -10.73 9.53
C PHE A 124 6.81 -12.07 10.10
N GLU A 125 5.51 -12.28 10.24
CA GLU A 125 4.95 -13.41 10.99
C GLU A 125 4.70 -14.65 10.12
N THR A 126 4.43 -14.45 8.82
CA THR A 126 4.16 -15.56 7.88
C THR A 126 5.35 -15.83 6.97
N LEU A 127 5.89 -14.79 6.31
CA LEU A 127 7.01 -14.95 5.39
C LEU A 127 8.35 -15.04 6.12
N GLY A 128 8.42 -14.71 7.41
CA GLY A 128 9.62 -14.76 8.23
C GLY A 128 10.70 -13.77 7.80
N CYS A 129 10.30 -12.60 7.27
CA CYS A 129 11.24 -11.57 6.89
C CYS A 129 12.00 -11.04 8.11
N VAL A 130 13.29 -10.72 7.95
CA VAL A 130 14.09 -10.02 8.96
C VAL A 130 14.09 -8.51 8.71
N ARG A 131 13.73 -8.11 7.48
CA ARG A 131 13.71 -6.73 7.04
C ARG A 131 12.60 -6.50 6.01
N VAL A 132 11.83 -5.43 6.22
CA VAL A 132 10.89 -4.90 5.24
C VAL A 132 11.29 -3.48 4.88
N ALA A 133 11.67 -3.27 3.61
CA ALA A 133 12.00 -1.96 3.10
C ALA A 133 10.74 -1.21 2.63
N LEU A 134 10.79 0.11 2.70
CA LEU A 134 9.83 1.03 2.08
C LEU A 134 10.63 2.16 1.42
N LYS A 135 10.15 2.63 0.27
CA LYS A 135 10.79 3.76 -0.39
C LYS A 135 9.79 4.71 -1.01
N THR A 136 10.19 5.96 -1.17
CA THR A 136 9.36 6.96 -1.81
C THR A 136 10.19 8.00 -2.56
N ASP A 137 9.54 8.76 -3.44
CA ASP A 137 10.13 9.93 -4.10
C ASP A 137 10.51 10.98 -3.04
N GLY A 138 11.70 11.57 -3.16
CA GLY A 138 12.18 12.62 -2.26
C GLY A 138 11.26 13.84 -2.18
N ARG A 139 10.45 14.09 -3.22
CA ARG A 139 9.46 15.16 -3.27
C ARG A 139 8.11 14.79 -2.64
N ASN A 140 7.87 13.50 -2.38
CA ASN A 140 6.60 13.01 -1.83
C ASN A 140 6.61 13.08 -0.29
N VAL A 141 6.54 14.31 0.26
CA VAL A 141 6.54 14.56 1.71
C VAL A 141 5.42 13.78 2.40
N ARG A 142 4.22 13.74 1.82
CA ARG A 142 3.09 12.98 2.36
C ARG A 142 3.43 11.50 2.58
N SER A 143 4.07 10.86 1.61
CA SER A 143 4.48 9.46 1.73
C SER A 143 5.60 9.30 2.77
N GLN A 144 6.58 10.18 2.79
CA GLN A 144 7.65 10.16 3.79
C GLN A 144 7.08 10.22 5.21
N GLU A 145 6.18 11.17 5.48
CA GLU A 145 5.48 11.27 6.76
C GLU A 145 4.63 10.03 7.08
N ALA A 146 3.94 9.46 6.08
CA ALA A 146 3.15 8.25 6.27
C ALA A 146 4.04 7.07 6.68
N ILE A 147 5.19 6.89 6.01
CA ILE A 147 6.17 5.84 6.31
C ILE A 147 6.78 6.05 7.71
N ALA A 148 7.20 7.27 8.03
CA ALA A 148 7.73 7.59 9.36
C ALA A 148 6.70 7.31 10.47
N ARG A 149 5.41 7.62 10.23
CA ARG A 149 4.34 7.32 11.19
C ARG A 149 4.08 5.82 11.41
N LEU A 150 4.51 4.94 10.50
CA LEU A 150 4.49 3.50 10.76
C LEU A 150 5.53 3.09 11.81
N GLY A 151 6.57 3.88 11.97
CA GLY A 151 7.71 3.58 12.82
C GLY A 151 8.94 3.11 12.04
N ALA A 152 8.91 3.23 10.71
CA ALA A 152 10.05 2.88 9.86
C ALA A 152 11.22 3.87 10.08
N VAL A 153 12.42 3.32 10.16
CA VAL A 153 13.67 4.08 10.29
C VAL A 153 14.11 4.58 8.91
N ARG A 154 14.44 5.87 8.82
CA ARG A 154 14.99 6.45 7.60
C ARG A 154 16.47 6.07 7.46
N GLU A 155 16.84 5.43 6.35
CA GLU A 155 18.22 4.94 6.14
C GLU A 155 19.04 5.86 5.24
N GLY A 156 18.39 6.55 4.31
CA GLY A 156 19.14 7.45 3.42
C GLY A 156 18.38 7.92 2.21
N VAL A 157 19.11 8.60 1.33
CA VAL A 157 18.63 9.11 0.04
C VAL A 157 19.55 8.63 -1.06
N LEU A 158 19.02 7.92 -2.02
CA LEU A 158 19.71 7.60 -3.26
C LEU A 158 19.44 8.72 -4.26
N ARG A 159 20.44 9.54 -4.56
CA ARG A 159 20.33 10.65 -5.51
C ARG A 159 20.28 10.11 -6.94
N LYS A 160 19.40 10.70 -7.79
CA LYS A 160 19.20 10.31 -9.20
C LYS A 160 19.01 8.80 -9.38
N HIS A 161 18.30 8.17 -8.44
CA HIS A 161 18.16 6.71 -8.34
C HIS A 161 17.36 6.10 -9.49
N MET A 162 16.36 6.80 -9.98
CA MET A 162 15.45 6.29 -11.01
C MET A 162 15.09 7.36 -12.03
N GLN A 163 14.98 6.95 -13.30
CA GLN A 163 14.31 7.76 -14.33
C GLN A 163 12.81 7.48 -14.23
N VAL A 164 12.01 8.49 -13.91
CA VAL A 164 10.56 8.37 -13.78
C VAL A 164 9.88 9.41 -14.66
N ARG A 165 9.18 8.99 -15.69
CA ARG A 165 8.37 9.85 -16.57
C ARG A 165 9.10 11.14 -16.98
N GLY A 166 10.36 11.00 -17.40
CA GLY A 166 11.17 12.11 -17.94
C GLY A 166 11.96 12.90 -16.89
N TYR A 167 11.91 12.57 -15.60
CA TYR A 167 12.76 13.22 -14.59
C TYR A 167 13.61 12.25 -13.79
N GLN A 168 14.73 12.73 -13.27
CA GLN A 168 15.63 11.99 -12.37
C GLN A 168 15.10 12.09 -10.94
N ARG A 169 14.64 10.97 -10.40
CA ARG A 169 14.08 10.86 -9.06
C ARG A 169 15.16 10.57 -8.04
N ASP A 170 15.21 11.34 -6.97
CA ASP A 170 15.84 10.96 -5.72
C ASP A 170 14.89 10.08 -4.92
N THR A 171 15.41 9.01 -4.33
CA THR A 171 14.59 8.05 -3.58
C THR A 171 15.01 8.01 -2.12
N VAL A 172 14.07 8.24 -1.22
CA VAL A 172 14.26 8.10 0.22
C VAL A 172 13.92 6.68 0.64
N TYR A 173 14.87 6.01 1.30
CA TYR A 173 14.75 4.65 1.81
C TYR A 173 14.46 4.62 3.30
N TYR A 174 13.61 3.68 3.68
CA TYR A 174 13.22 3.36 5.05
C TYR A 174 13.20 1.85 5.23
N SER A 175 13.27 1.41 6.47
CA SER A 175 13.08 0.00 6.82
C SER A 175 12.39 -0.17 8.16
N ILE A 176 11.84 -1.38 8.36
CA ILE A 176 11.42 -1.93 9.64
C ILE A 176 12.12 -3.29 9.74
N LEU A 177 12.71 -3.59 10.89
CA LEU A 177 13.36 -4.87 11.17
C LEU A 177 12.44 -5.77 12.02
N ASP A 178 12.70 -7.08 11.98
CA ASP A 178 11.98 -8.07 12.79
C ASP A 178 12.07 -7.77 14.30
N THR A 179 13.22 -7.27 14.75
CA THR A 179 13.45 -6.84 16.13
C THR A 179 12.63 -5.61 16.53
N GLU A 180 12.23 -4.78 15.58
CA GLU A 180 11.41 -3.58 15.79
C GLU A 180 9.91 -3.87 15.65
N TRP A 181 9.57 -4.95 14.94
CA TRP A 181 8.20 -5.29 14.59
C TRP A 181 7.24 -5.40 15.80
N PRO A 182 7.60 -6.03 16.94
CA PRO A 182 6.69 -6.10 18.07
C PRO A 182 6.20 -4.76 18.57
N GLU A 183 7.08 -3.76 18.65
CA GLU A 183 6.73 -2.40 19.06
C GLU A 183 5.94 -1.66 17.98
N VAL A 184 6.34 -1.78 16.71
CA VAL A 184 5.62 -1.23 15.55
C VAL A 184 4.20 -1.79 15.51
N LYS A 185 4.03 -3.10 15.66
CA LYS A 185 2.73 -3.78 15.68
C LYS A 185 1.83 -3.22 16.76
N ARG A 186 2.33 -3.12 17.99
CA ARG A 186 1.59 -2.57 19.13
C ARG A 186 1.11 -1.15 18.88
N ARG A 187 1.98 -0.29 18.35
CA ARG A 187 1.66 1.11 18.03
C ARG A 187 0.61 1.23 16.91
N LEU A 188 0.71 0.43 15.88
CA LEU A 188 -0.25 0.42 14.77
C LEU A 188 -1.62 -0.08 15.24
N ALA A 189 -1.68 -1.15 16.03
CA ALA A 189 -2.92 -1.67 16.63
C ALA A 189 -3.61 -0.59 17.49
N ALA A 190 -2.87 0.07 18.39
CA ALA A 190 -3.41 1.14 19.23
C ALA A 190 -3.93 2.35 18.41
N ARG A 191 -3.35 2.63 17.24
CA ARG A 191 -3.88 3.67 16.33
C ARG A 191 -5.17 3.25 15.67
N LEU A 192 -5.28 2.00 15.24
CA LEU A 192 -6.50 1.45 14.64
C LEU A 192 -7.66 1.47 15.62
N ASP A 193 -7.42 1.14 16.90
CA ASP A 193 -8.42 1.20 17.96
C ASP A 193 -8.93 2.63 18.21
N ARG A 194 -8.05 3.62 18.19
CA ARG A 194 -8.45 5.04 18.29
C ARG A 194 -9.25 5.50 17.08
N GLY A 195 -8.84 5.11 15.88
CA GLY A 195 -9.57 5.40 14.63
C GLY A 195 -10.99 4.84 14.63
N ALA A 196 -11.17 3.68 15.24
CA ALA A 196 -12.47 3.03 15.35
C ALA A 196 -13.46 3.79 16.25
N ARG A 197 -12.99 4.36 17.37
CA ARG A 197 -13.84 5.15 18.28
C ARG A 197 -14.30 6.47 17.65
N GLY A 198 -13.49 7.08 16.77
CA GLY A 198 -13.82 8.31 16.06
C GLY A 198 -14.90 8.13 14.97
N VAL A 199 -14.98 6.93 14.36
CA VAL A 199 -15.99 6.64 13.34
C VAL A 199 -17.36 6.31 13.96
N SER A 200 -17.41 5.70 15.14
CA SER A 200 -18.67 5.38 15.84
C SER A 200 -19.37 6.60 16.44
N SER A 201 -18.66 7.71 16.68
CA SER A 201 -19.26 8.95 17.23
C SER A 201 -19.76 9.93 16.15
N GLY A 202 -19.55 9.65 14.88
CA GLY A 202 -19.90 10.52 13.74
C GLY A 202 -21.20 10.15 12.99
N VAL A 203 -21.87 9.06 13.35
CA VAL A 203 -23.09 8.59 12.67
C VAL A 203 -24.36 9.05 13.43
N SER A 204 -24.52 10.36 13.64
CA SER A 204 -25.79 10.96 14.03
C SER A 204 -25.98 12.32 13.34
N GLY A 205 -25.93 12.34 12.03
CA GLY A 205 -26.25 13.47 11.19
C GLY A 205 -27.20 13.03 10.09
N SER A 206 -28.51 13.20 10.30
CA SER A 206 -29.54 13.06 9.26
C SER A 206 -29.18 13.84 8.00
N PRO A 207 -29.43 13.33 6.80
CA PRO A 207 -29.22 14.07 5.57
C PRO A 207 -30.20 15.26 5.52
N ARG A 208 -29.68 16.48 5.45
CA ARG A 208 -30.48 17.64 5.06
C ARG A 208 -30.94 17.41 3.62
N LYS A 209 -32.26 17.33 3.43
CA LYS A 209 -32.88 17.39 2.10
C LYS A 209 -32.71 18.77 1.47
N PRO A 210 -32.79 18.83 0.12
CA PRO A 210 -32.50 20.01 -0.72
C PRO A 210 -33.39 21.20 -0.46
#